data_f5abdb596b76d096658a30f5a870dea1
#
_entry.id   f5abdb596b76d096658a30f5a870dea1
#
_cell.length_a   1.000
_cell.length_b   1.000
_cell.length_c   1.000
_cell.angle_alpha   90.00
_cell.angle_beta   90.00
_cell.angle_gamma   90.00
#
_symmetry.space_group_name_H-M   'P 1'
#
loop_
_entity.id
_entity.type
_entity.pdbx_description
1 polymer ?
#
loop_
_entity_poly.entity_id
_entity_poly.type
_entity_poly.pdbx_seq_one_letter_code
_entity_poly.pdbx_strand_id
1 'polypeptide(L)'
;MTLLSDLGIWDERLVVWANHIVERWPGFDLFIVWLLKAHLPRFVPLILAMCWLWFKPHPNQPARREVLLEALLMSVFALFVARALALLLPFRERPLGHLELGLTMPASLDTGLRTWSSFPSDHAVLAFVLAVSLWRISRPIGAWALFHATAFICLPRLIVGFHFPSDLIAGASLGAALALLAPMLQTRHAITGFLLRAEVSRPATMYSLGFFILFEMAEMFDSVRVVAAHVFKAARSMLG
;
A
#
# COMPACT_ATOMS: atom_id res chain seq x y z
N MET A 1 26.03 2.67 22.79
CA MET A 1 25.22 2.10 21.73
C MET A 1 24.04 3.03 21.52
N THR A 2 23.82 3.52 20.31
CA THR A 2 22.74 4.47 20.04
C THR A 2 21.47 3.71 19.69
N LEU A 3 20.29 4.22 20.04
CA LEU A 3 18.97 3.66 19.70
C LEU A 3 18.85 3.23 18.21
N LEU A 4 19.53 3.93 17.31
CA LEU A 4 19.54 3.62 15.88
C LEU A 4 20.34 2.36 15.55
N SER A 5 21.44 2.07 16.26
CA SER A 5 22.20 0.82 16.06
C SER A 5 21.42 -0.39 16.57
N ASP A 6 20.70 -0.21 17.67
CA ASP A 6 19.88 -1.28 18.24
C ASP A 6 18.67 -1.62 17.35
N LEU A 7 18.02 -0.62 16.75
CA LEU A 7 16.96 -0.82 15.76
C LEU A 7 17.44 -1.57 14.51
N GLY A 8 18.66 -1.28 14.03
CA GLY A 8 19.26 -2.02 12.91
C GLY A 8 19.43 -3.50 13.22
N ILE A 9 19.95 -3.82 14.41
CA ILE A 9 20.13 -5.22 14.84
C ILE A 9 18.80 -5.96 14.96
N TRP A 10 17.75 -5.33 15.47
CA TRP A 10 16.42 -5.93 15.53
C TRP A 10 15.82 -6.18 14.16
N ASP A 11 15.96 -5.23 13.23
CA ASP A 11 15.51 -5.36 11.85
C ASP A 11 16.14 -6.57 11.15
N GLU A 12 17.46 -6.70 11.24
CA GLU A 12 18.21 -7.82 10.66
C GLU A 12 17.82 -9.16 11.27
N ARG A 13 17.77 -9.25 12.59
CA ARG A 13 17.38 -10.50 13.29
C ARG A 13 15.99 -10.97 12.93
N LEU A 14 15.02 -10.05 12.87
CA LEU A 14 13.64 -10.39 12.57
C LEU A 14 13.45 -10.81 11.11
N VAL A 15 14.13 -10.14 10.17
CA VAL A 15 14.03 -10.54 8.76
C VAL A 15 14.69 -11.89 8.52
N VAL A 16 15.87 -12.15 9.10
CA VAL A 16 16.55 -13.44 9.03
C VAL A 16 15.68 -14.54 9.62
N TRP A 17 15.13 -14.31 10.82
CA TRP A 17 14.24 -15.27 11.48
C TRP A 17 13.00 -15.57 10.62
N ALA A 18 12.36 -14.56 10.05
CA ALA A 18 11.18 -14.75 9.20
C ALA A 18 11.53 -15.48 7.88
N ASN A 19 12.73 -15.23 7.34
CA ASN A 19 13.18 -15.83 6.09
C ASN A 19 13.51 -17.33 6.21
N HIS A 20 13.79 -17.83 7.40
CA HIS A 20 14.10 -19.26 7.61
C HIS A 20 13.03 -20.25 7.11
N ILE A 21 11.79 -19.79 6.87
CA ILE A 21 10.72 -20.65 6.35
C ILE A 21 10.80 -20.82 4.82
N VAL A 22 11.49 -19.94 4.12
CA VAL A 22 11.65 -19.98 2.65
C VAL A 22 12.45 -21.22 2.26
N GLU A 23 12.08 -21.85 1.15
CA GLU A 23 12.63 -23.10 0.60
C GLU A 23 12.45 -24.36 1.49
N ARG A 24 11.75 -24.25 2.63
CA ARG A 24 11.43 -25.46 3.42
C ARG A 24 10.27 -26.25 2.85
N TRP A 25 9.28 -25.58 2.27
CA TRP A 25 8.09 -26.20 1.68
C TRP A 25 7.74 -25.53 0.35
N PRO A 26 7.89 -26.24 -0.78
CA PRO A 26 7.61 -25.67 -2.11
C PRO A 26 6.21 -25.07 -2.26
N GLY A 27 5.19 -25.66 -1.62
CA GLY A 27 3.82 -25.13 -1.64
C GLY A 27 3.69 -23.78 -0.91
N PHE A 28 4.44 -23.57 0.16
CA PHE A 28 4.49 -22.31 0.87
C PHE A 28 5.18 -21.24 0.02
N ASP A 29 6.28 -21.57 -0.63
CA ASP A 29 6.98 -20.63 -1.51
C ASP A 29 6.10 -20.20 -2.69
N LEU A 30 5.40 -21.13 -3.32
CA LEU A 30 4.42 -20.80 -4.37
C LEU A 30 3.32 -19.88 -3.85
N PHE A 31 2.81 -20.14 -2.64
CA PHE A 31 1.80 -19.29 -2.02
C PHE A 31 2.32 -17.88 -1.71
N ILE A 32 3.53 -17.75 -1.14
CA ILE A 32 4.15 -16.45 -0.87
C ILE A 32 4.40 -15.69 -2.18
N VAL A 33 4.94 -16.35 -3.20
CA VAL A 33 5.15 -15.75 -4.52
C VAL A 33 3.83 -15.27 -5.13
N TRP A 34 2.76 -16.07 -5.01
CA TRP A 34 1.43 -15.68 -5.47
C TRP A 34 0.92 -14.44 -4.72
N LEU A 35 1.09 -14.36 -3.39
CA LEU A 35 0.74 -13.19 -2.60
C LEU A 35 1.52 -11.93 -3.02
N LEU A 36 2.77 -12.09 -3.45
CA LEU A 36 3.63 -10.97 -3.84
C LEU A 36 3.39 -10.49 -5.27
N LYS A 37 3.13 -11.41 -6.21
CA LYS A 37 2.96 -11.10 -7.64
C LYS A 37 1.53 -10.79 -8.03
N ALA A 38 0.55 -11.55 -7.52
CA ALA A 38 -0.83 -11.38 -7.92
C ALA A 38 -1.47 -10.17 -7.26
N HIS A 39 -2.24 -9.38 -8.02
CA HIS A 39 -2.99 -8.25 -7.50
C HIS A 39 -4.19 -8.70 -6.66
N LEU A 40 -4.78 -9.86 -7.03
CA LEU A 40 -5.97 -10.39 -6.41
C LEU A 40 -5.86 -10.58 -4.88
N PRO A 41 -4.83 -11.24 -4.32
CA PRO A 41 -4.75 -11.43 -2.87
C PRO A 41 -4.30 -10.18 -2.11
N ARG A 42 -3.75 -9.17 -2.77
CA ARG A 42 -3.20 -7.97 -2.13
C ARG A 42 -4.27 -6.94 -1.79
N PHE A 43 -4.65 -6.12 -2.74
CA PHE A 43 -5.53 -4.97 -2.52
C PHE A 43 -6.98 -5.22 -2.96
N VAL A 44 -7.22 -6.16 -3.88
CA VAL A 44 -8.58 -6.44 -4.38
C VAL A 44 -9.57 -6.76 -3.25
N PRO A 45 -9.23 -7.55 -2.20
CA PRO A 45 -10.18 -7.80 -1.11
C PRO A 45 -10.56 -6.53 -0.34
N LEU A 46 -9.62 -5.61 -0.11
CA LEU A 46 -9.90 -4.32 0.53
C LEU A 46 -10.78 -3.43 -0.34
N ILE A 47 -10.50 -3.38 -1.64
CA ILE A 47 -11.28 -2.65 -2.65
C ILE A 47 -12.71 -3.22 -2.73
N LEU A 48 -12.86 -4.54 -2.75
CA LEU A 48 -14.19 -5.18 -2.73
C LEU A 48 -14.99 -4.83 -1.47
N ALA A 49 -14.33 -4.77 -0.31
CA ALA A 49 -14.98 -4.31 0.92
C ALA A 49 -15.44 -2.84 0.82
N MET A 50 -14.64 -1.96 0.20
CA MET A 50 -15.04 -0.59 -0.07
C MET A 50 -16.24 -0.52 -1.02
N CYS A 51 -16.21 -1.24 -2.14
CA CYS A 51 -17.31 -1.31 -3.09
C CYS A 51 -18.59 -1.86 -2.44
N TRP A 52 -18.46 -2.93 -1.65
CA TRP A 52 -19.59 -3.50 -0.94
C TRP A 52 -20.22 -2.49 0.03
N LEU A 53 -19.42 -1.75 0.81
CA LEU A 53 -19.90 -0.71 1.71
C LEU A 53 -20.51 0.49 0.97
N TRP A 54 -20.02 0.79 -0.24
CA TRP A 54 -20.55 1.86 -1.06
C TRP A 54 -22.00 1.58 -1.50
N PHE A 55 -22.30 0.35 -1.88
CA PHE A 55 -23.61 -0.04 -2.40
C PHE A 55 -24.56 -0.63 -1.34
N LYS A 56 -24.03 -1.14 -0.21
CA LYS A 56 -24.85 -1.72 0.84
C LYS A 56 -25.74 -0.67 1.49
N PRO A 57 -27.08 -0.82 1.42
CA PRO A 57 -28.01 0.10 2.06
C PRO A 57 -27.73 0.28 3.55
N HIS A 58 -27.77 1.52 4.01
CA HIS A 58 -27.54 1.85 5.41
C HIS A 58 -28.19 3.19 5.76
N PRO A 59 -28.79 3.36 6.97
CA PRO A 59 -29.41 4.62 7.38
C PRO A 59 -28.49 5.85 7.25
N ASN A 60 -27.19 5.67 7.48
CA ASN A 60 -26.18 6.72 7.36
C ASN A 60 -25.29 6.54 6.12
N GLN A 61 -25.90 6.21 4.96
CA GLN A 61 -25.16 5.96 3.71
C GLN A 61 -24.32 7.15 3.23
N PRO A 62 -24.80 8.41 3.28
CA PRO A 62 -24.00 9.56 2.86
C PRO A 62 -22.68 9.68 3.62
N ALA A 63 -22.71 9.57 4.94
CA ALA A 63 -21.49 9.65 5.75
C ALA A 63 -20.53 8.49 5.49
N ARG A 64 -21.04 7.27 5.21
CA ARG A 64 -20.19 6.14 4.80
C ARG A 64 -19.48 6.41 3.47
N ARG A 65 -20.23 6.89 2.47
CA ARG A 65 -19.68 7.24 1.15
C ARG A 65 -18.64 8.36 1.26
N GLU A 66 -18.86 9.32 2.15
CA GLU A 66 -17.88 10.37 2.45
C GLU A 66 -16.55 9.78 2.94
N VAL A 67 -16.59 8.87 3.93
CA VAL A 67 -15.37 8.19 4.43
C VAL A 67 -14.70 7.34 3.35
N LEU A 68 -15.45 6.69 2.47
CA LEU A 68 -14.89 5.91 1.36
C LEU A 68 -14.20 6.80 0.32
N LEU A 69 -14.77 7.98 0.00
CA LEU A 69 -14.12 8.96 -0.86
C LEU A 69 -12.87 9.54 -0.20
N GLU A 70 -12.93 9.85 1.12
CA GLU A 70 -11.74 10.24 1.88
C GLU A 70 -10.65 9.17 1.78
N ALA A 71 -10.99 7.89 1.97
CA ALA A 71 -10.04 6.79 1.88
C ALA A 71 -9.37 6.73 0.50
N LEU A 72 -10.14 6.92 -0.56
CA LEU A 72 -9.63 6.94 -1.94
C LEU A 72 -8.65 8.10 -2.16
N LEU A 73 -9.03 9.31 -1.78
CA LEU A 73 -8.19 10.51 -1.91
C LEU A 73 -6.92 10.41 -1.06
N MET A 74 -7.08 9.96 0.20
CA MET A 74 -5.94 9.77 1.11
C MET A 74 -5.01 8.65 0.63
N SER A 75 -5.48 7.64 -0.04
CA SER A 75 -4.64 6.58 -0.62
C SER A 75 -3.69 7.13 -1.69
N VAL A 76 -4.19 7.94 -2.60
CA VAL A 76 -3.37 8.60 -3.62
C VAL A 76 -2.37 9.55 -2.97
N PHE A 77 -2.84 10.39 -2.03
CA PHE A 77 -1.98 11.33 -1.31
C PHE A 77 -0.90 10.61 -0.48
N ALA A 78 -1.27 9.54 0.21
CA ALA A 78 -0.35 8.76 1.05
C ALA A 78 0.75 8.09 0.24
N LEU A 79 0.44 7.57 -0.94
CA LEU A 79 1.44 7.02 -1.86
C LEU A 79 2.39 8.10 -2.37
N PHE A 80 1.87 9.30 -2.67
CA PHE A 80 2.71 10.43 -3.03
C PHE A 80 3.66 10.81 -1.88
N VAL A 81 3.16 10.90 -0.65
CA VAL A 81 3.98 11.18 0.54
C VAL A 81 5.03 10.09 0.75
N ALA A 82 4.66 8.81 0.65
CA ALA A 82 5.59 7.69 0.78
C ALA A 82 6.72 7.76 -0.25
N ARG A 83 6.39 8.10 -1.50
CA ARG A 83 7.40 8.28 -2.57
C ARG A 83 8.27 9.51 -2.35
N ALA A 84 7.70 10.61 -1.93
CA ALA A 84 8.48 11.81 -1.57
C ALA A 84 9.46 11.51 -0.43
N LEU A 85 9.03 10.80 0.62
CA LEU A 85 9.92 10.38 1.70
C LEU A 85 11.02 9.45 1.21
N ALA A 86 10.70 8.47 0.34
CA ALA A 86 11.71 7.56 -0.22
C ALA A 86 12.76 8.27 -1.09
N LEU A 87 12.45 9.44 -1.66
CA LEU A 87 13.37 10.25 -2.46
C LEU A 87 14.13 11.28 -1.61
N LEU A 88 13.53 11.81 -0.56
CA LEU A 88 14.10 12.87 0.29
C LEU A 88 14.97 12.33 1.42
N LEU A 89 14.67 11.11 1.90
CA LEU A 89 15.45 10.46 2.95
C LEU A 89 16.68 9.74 2.35
N PRO A 90 17.70 9.46 3.17
CA PRO A 90 18.83 8.66 2.74
C PRO A 90 18.38 7.32 2.16
N PHE A 91 18.99 6.91 1.05
CA PHE A 91 18.68 5.63 0.41
C PHE A 91 18.91 4.48 1.40
N ARG A 92 17.89 3.64 1.56
CA ARG A 92 17.95 2.43 2.38
C ARG A 92 17.87 1.22 1.47
N GLU A 93 18.94 0.42 1.49
CA GLU A 93 18.96 -0.84 0.76
C GLU A 93 17.93 -1.83 1.35
N ARG A 94 17.41 -2.71 0.52
CA ARG A 94 16.48 -3.76 0.96
C ARG A 94 17.23 -4.91 1.62
N PRO A 95 16.60 -5.65 2.56
CA PRO A 95 17.26 -6.81 3.20
C PRO A 95 17.92 -7.77 2.20
N LEU A 96 17.26 -8.06 1.08
CA LEU A 96 17.80 -8.91 0.00
C LEU A 96 19.06 -8.38 -0.67
N GLY A 97 19.37 -7.09 -0.54
CA GLY A 97 20.61 -6.49 -1.03
C GLY A 97 21.81 -6.77 -0.12
N HIS A 98 21.56 -7.06 1.14
CA HIS A 98 22.56 -7.35 2.16
C HIS A 98 22.99 -8.81 2.10
N LEU A 99 24.04 -9.10 1.33
CA LEU A 99 24.53 -10.48 1.12
C LEU A 99 24.96 -11.15 2.45
N GLU A 100 25.42 -10.36 3.41
CA GLU A 100 25.82 -10.80 4.74
C GLU A 100 24.69 -11.40 5.58
N LEU A 101 23.44 -11.07 5.26
CA LEU A 101 22.26 -11.63 5.94
C LEU A 101 21.93 -13.07 5.50
N GLY A 102 22.51 -13.55 4.39
CA GLY A 102 22.31 -14.90 3.89
C GLY A 102 20.84 -15.25 3.61
N LEU A 103 20.04 -14.27 3.17
CA LEU A 103 18.62 -14.46 2.93
C LEU A 103 18.38 -15.31 1.68
N THR A 104 17.46 -16.25 1.79
CA THR A 104 17.00 -17.10 0.71
C THR A 104 15.79 -16.50 0.02
N MET A 105 15.72 -16.60 -1.31
CA MET A 105 14.61 -16.09 -2.11
C MET A 105 14.03 -17.20 -2.96
N PRO A 106 12.68 -17.35 -3.03
CA PRO A 106 12.06 -18.30 -3.93
C PRO A 106 12.52 -18.09 -5.38
N ALA A 107 12.95 -19.16 -6.07
CA ALA A 107 13.57 -19.10 -7.41
C ALA A 107 12.69 -18.41 -8.48
N SER A 108 11.37 -18.42 -8.29
CA SER A 108 10.41 -17.80 -9.22
C SER A 108 10.20 -16.29 -8.98
N LEU A 109 10.89 -15.70 -7.99
CA LEU A 109 10.76 -14.27 -7.67
C LEU A 109 11.85 -13.47 -8.38
N ASP A 110 11.47 -12.46 -9.18
CA ASP A 110 12.42 -11.55 -9.83
C ASP A 110 12.75 -10.36 -8.93
N THR A 111 14.02 -9.96 -8.91
CA THR A 111 14.57 -8.93 -8.03
C THR A 111 14.64 -7.53 -8.63
N GLY A 112 13.84 -7.20 -9.64
CA GLY A 112 13.83 -5.86 -10.27
C GLY A 112 13.61 -4.65 -9.32
N LEU A 113 13.48 -4.91 -8.01
CA LEU A 113 13.24 -3.91 -6.97
C LEU A 113 14.52 -3.25 -6.39
N ARG A 114 15.70 -3.61 -6.85
CA ARG A 114 16.99 -3.17 -6.26
C ARG A 114 17.27 -1.67 -6.37
N THR A 115 16.57 -0.96 -7.25
CA THR A 115 16.84 0.46 -7.55
C THR A 115 16.07 1.46 -6.67
N TRP A 116 15.15 0.98 -5.82
CA TRP A 116 14.29 1.84 -5.01
C TRP A 116 14.57 1.66 -3.52
N SER A 117 14.59 2.77 -2.77
CA SER A 117 14.71 2.74 -1.30
C SER A 117 13.64 1.84 -0.68
N SER A 118 14.01 1.06 0.33
CA SER A 118 13.07 0.20 1.07
C SER A 118 12.15 0.99 1.99
N PHE A 119 12.55 2.18 2.43
CA PHE A 119 11.86 2.97 3.45
C PHE A 119 11.13 4.19 2.88
N PRO A 120 9.90 4.46 3.34
CA PRO A 120 8.97 3.55 3.99
C PRO A 120 8.31 2.60 2.98
N SER A 121 7.71 1.49 3.46
CA SER A 121 7.00 0.56 2.59
C SER A 121 5.69 1.17 2.07
N ASP A 122 5.62 1.47 0.79
CA ASP A 122 4.43 2.02 0.11
C ASP A 122 3.21 1.08 0.13
N HIS A 123 3.45 -0.24 0.08
CA HIS A 123 2.39 -1.23 0.23
C HIS A 123 1.77 -1.21 1.63
N ALA A 124 2.60 -1.07 2.67
CA ALA A 124 2.10 -0.92 4.04
C ALA A 124 1.33 0.40 4.21
N VAL A 125 1.83 1.50 3.64
CA VAL A 125 1.14 2.80 3.65
C VAL A 125 -0.26 2.65 3.08
N LEU A 126 -0.40 2.15 1.84
CA LEU A 126 -1.70 2.02 1.17
C LEU A 126 -2.63 1.07 1.94
N ALA A 127 -2.12 -0.10 2.35
CA ALA A 127 -2.91 -1.09 3.05
C ALA A 127 -3.51 -0.54 4.35
N PHE A 128 -2.73 0.22 5.12
CA PHE A 128 -3.18 0.76 6.40
C PHE A 128 -4.04 2.01 6.26
N VAL A 129 -3.88 2.83 5.21
CA VAL A 129 -4.88 3.86 4.88
C VAL A 129 -6.24 3.23 4.66
N LEU A 130 -6.32 2.19 3.84
CA LEU A 130 -7.58 1.50 3.53
C LEU A 130 -8.16 0.80 4.76
N ALA A 131 -7.33 0.04 5.48
CA ALA A 131 -7.79 -0.74 6.63
C ALA A 131 -8.32 0.14 7.77
N VAL A 132 -7.62 1.23 8.08
CA VAL A 132 -8.06 2.17 9.13
C VAL A 132 -9.30 2.96 8.68
N SER A 133 -9.40 3.33 7.40
CA SER A 133 -10.61 3.95 6.88
C SER A 133 -11.82 3.01 6.95
N LEU A 134 -11.65 1.73 6.64
CA LEU A 134 -12.68 0.70 6.80
C LEU A 134 -13.06 0.51 8.29
N TRP A 135 -12.09 0.58 9.20
CA TRP A 135 -12.34 0.55 10.64
C TRP A 135 -13.22 1.71 11.13
N ARG A 136 -13.04 2.90 10.57
CA ARG A 136 -13.89 4.07 10.87
C ARG A 136 -15.35 3.87 10.46
N ILE A 137 -15.59 3.02 9.46
CA ILE A 137 -16.96 2.70 8.98
C ILE A 137 -17.55 1.53 9.76
N SER A 138 -16.78 0.46 9.97
CA SER A 138 -17.25 -0.79 10.57
C SER A 138 -16.11 -1.49 11.30
N ARG A 139 -16.22 -1.66 12.62
CA ARG A 139 -15.19 -2.31 13.44
C ARG A 139 -14.87 -3.74 12.96
N PRO A 140 -15.83 -4.63 12.66
CA PRO A 140 -15.55 -5.98 12.18
C PRO A 140 -14.81 -5.98 10.83
N ILE A 141 -15.27 -5.16 9.87
CA ILE A 141 -14.64 -5.06 8.55
C ILE A 141 -13.24 -4.46 8.68
N GLY A 142 -13.07 -3.44 9.50
CA GLY A 142 -11.78 -2.85 9.77
C GLY A 142 -10.80 -3.81 10.45
N ALA A 143 -11.26 -4.60 11.43
CA ALA A 143 -10.43 -5.63 12.07
C ALA A 143 -9.96 -6.67 11.06
N TRP A 144 -10.87 -7.16 10.19
CA TRP A 144 -10.52 -8.04 9.09
C TRP A 144 -9.53 -7.37 8.12
N ALA A 145 -9.73 -6.11 7.77
CA ALA A 145 -8.86 -5.37 6.86
C ALA A 145 -7.46 -5.17 7.45
N LEU A 146 -7.33 -4.88 8.75
CA LEU A 146 -6.06 -4.78 9.45
C LEU A 146 -5.33 -6.13 9.49
N PHE A 147 -6.05 -7.22 9.78
CA PHE A 147 -5.50 -8.56 9.70
C PHE A 147 -5.01 -8.87 8.28
N HIS A 148 -5.84 -8.59 7.26
CA HIS A 148 -5.48 -8.79 5.86
C HIS A 148 -4.23 -7.99 5.46
N ALA A 149 -4.17 -6.69 5.80
CA ALA A 149 -3.03 -5.83 5.54
C ALA A 149 -1.73 -6.39 6.15
N THR A 150 -1.82 -6.87 7.38
CA THR A 150 -0.66 -7.43 8.10
C THR A 150 -0.26 -8.79 7.53
N ALA A 151 -1.21 -9.75 7.43
CA ALA A 151 -0.91 -11.14 7.12
C ALA A 151 -0.66 -11.38 5.63
N PHE A 152 -1.36 -10.68 4.72
CA PHE A 152 -1.30 -10.96 3.27
C PHE A 152 -0.53 -9.90 2.49
N ILE A 153 -0.29 -8.71 3.06
CA ILE A 153 0.46 -7.66 2.38
C ILE A 153 1.83 -7.44 3.03
N CYS A 154 1.90 -7.23 4.35
CA CYS A 154 3.16 -6.91 5.02
C CYS A 154 4.03 -8.15 5.28
N LEU A 155 3.47 -9.21 5.86
CA LEU A 155 4.22 -10.39 6.27
C LEU A 155 4.95 -11.10 5.10
N PRO A 156 4.35 -11.30 3.91
CA PRO A 156 5.07 -11.87 2.76
C PRO A 156 6.31 -11.05 2.36
N ARG A 157 6.25 -9.73 2.48
CA ARG A 157 7.37 -8.83 2.17
C ARG A 157 8.50 -8.90 3.16
N LEU A 158 8.18 -9.12 4.44
CA LEU A 158 9.15 -9.41 5.48
C LEU A 158 9.84 -10.76 5.22
N ILE A 159 9.04 -11.81 5.00
CA ILE A 159 9.52 -13.19 4.82
C ILE A 159 10.52 -13.29 3.66
N VAL A 160 10.26 -12.64 2.53
CA VAL A 160 11.18 -12.70 1.38
C VAL A 160 12.27 -11.62 1.41
N GLY A 161 12.37 -10.82 2.46
CA GLY A 161 13.41 -9.79 2.59
C GLY A 161 13.23 -8.58 1.67
N PHE A 162 12.01 -8.24 1.26
CA PHE A 162 11.74 -7.02 0.49
C PHE A 162 11.76 -5.77 1.34
N HIS A 163 11.41 -5.89 2.62
CA HIS A 163 11.38 -4.80 3.60
C HIS A 163 11.84 -5.27 4.96
N PHE A 164 12.53 -4.40 5.67
CA PHE A 164 12.75 -4.56 7.10
C PHE A 164 11.46 -4.36 7.90
N PRO A 165 11.34 -4.93 9.11
CA PRO A 165 10.22 -4.66 10.01
C PRO A 165 9.95 -3.18 10.22
N SER A 166 10.99 -2.37 10.40
CA SER A 166 10.85 -0.92 10.58
C SER A 166 10.27 -0.20 9.35
N ASP A 167 10.55 -0.66 8.12
CA ASP A 167 9.95 -0.10 6.89
C ASP A 167 8.44 -0.32 6.87
N LEU A 168 8.01 -1.53 7.29
CA LEU A 168 6.61 -1.92 7.34
C LEU A 168 5.86 -1.17 8.45
N ILE A 169 6.47 -1.05 9.64
CA ILE A 169 5.89 -0.33 10.77
C ILE A 169 5.77 1.16 10.45
N ALA A 170 6.80 1.76 9.87
CA ALA A 170 6.77 3.17 9.47
C ALA A 170 5.69 3.41 8.39
N GLY A 171 5.60 2.55 7.38
CA GLY A 171 4.57 2.62 6.36
C GLY A 171 3.17 2.46 6.94
N ALA A 172 2.96 1.46 7.81
CA ALA A 172 1.68 1.22 8.49
C ALA A 172 1.27 2.41 9.36
N SER A 173 2.23 2.96 10.14
CA SER A 173 1.99 4.13 10.99
C SER A 173 1.64 5.37 10.19
N LEU A 174 2.36 5.63 9.09
CA LEU A 174 2.06 6.73 8.17
C LEU A 174 0.67 6.60 7.57
N GLY A 175 0.34 5.41 7.05
CA GLY A 175 -0.98 5.14 6.47
C GLY A 175 -2.11 5.30 7.49
N ALA A 176 -1.94 4.74 8.69
CA ALA A 176 -2.90 4.88 9.79
C ALA A 176 -3.08 6.33 10.22
N ALA A 177 -1.98 7.07 10.39
CA ALA A 177 -2.01 8.48 10.77
C ALA A 177 -2.78 9.33 9.74
N LEU A 178 -2.49 9.16 8.45
CA LEU A 178 -3.19 9.88 7.39
C LEU A 178 -4.69 9.56 7.36
N ALA A 179 -5.07 8.28 7.55
CA ALA A 179 -6.49 7.89 7.62
C ALA A 179 -7.20 8.48 8.85
N LEU A 180 -6.51 8.60 9.99
CA LEU A 180 -7.07 9.19 11.21
C LEU A 180 -7.11 10.72 11.17
N LEU A 181 -6.17 11.36 10.47
CA LEU A 181 -6.10 12.81 10.32
C LEU A 181 -7.03 13.34 9.21
N ALA A 182 -7.42 12.51 8.25
CA ALA A 182 -8.31 12.90 7.16
C ALA A 182 -9.58 13.64 7.63
N PRO A 183 -10.28 13.23 8.70
CA PRO A 183 -11.44 13.95 9.22
C PRO A 183 -11.17 15.36 9.71
N MET A 184 -9.93 15.69 10.05
CA MET A 184 -9.53 17.00 10.56
C MET A 184 -9.29 18.03 9.45
N LEU A 185 -9.23 17.60 8.19
CA LEU A 185 -9.04 18.49 7.05
C LEU A 185 -10.31 19.33 6.81
N GLN A 186 -10.20 20.62 6.92
CA GLN A 186 -11.33 21.56 6.75
C GLN A 186 -11.96 21.47 5.34
N THR A 187 -11.16 21.18 4.32
CA THR A 187 -11.57 21.09 2.91
C THR A 187 -12.28 19.78 2.56
N ARG A 188 -12.25 18.78 3.45
CA ARG A 188 -12.77 17.44 3.16
C ARG A 188 -14.24 17.45 2.71
N HIS A 189 -15.11 18.14 3.47
CA HIS A 189 -16.54 18.21 3.16
C HIS A 189 -16.84 18.92 1.84
N ALA A 190 -16.03 19.91 1.47
CA ALA A 190 -16.16 20.59 0.18
C ALA A 190 -15.84 19.63 -0.97
N ILE A 191 -14.72 18.90 -0.87
CA ILE A 191 -14.27 17.97 -1.90
C ILE A 191 -15.21 16.74 -1.98
N THR A 192 -15.47 16.06 -0.87
CA THR A 192 -16.33 14.87 -0.86
C THR A 192 -17.77 15.22 -1.22
N GLY A 193 -18.28 16.35 -0.74
CA GLY A 193 -19.59 16.85 -1.11
C GLY A 193 -19.71 17.23 -2.60
N PHE A 194 -18.64 17.79 -3.21
CA PHE A 194 -18.60 17.99 -4.65
C PHE A 194 -18.66 16.66 -5.41
N LEU A 195 -17.86 15.66 -5.01
CA LEU A 195 -17.82 14.35 -5.65
C LEU A 195 -19.16 13.60 -5.51
N LEU A 196 -19.81 13.67 -4.35
CA LEU A 196 -21.13 13.07 -4.14
C LEU A 196 -22.22 13.73 -4.99
N ARG A 197 -22.18 15.06 -5.18
CA ARG A 197 -23.09 15.75 -6.11
C ARG A 197 -22.79 15.37 -7.57
N ALA A 198 -21.52 15.25 -7.92
CA ALA A 198 -21.11 14.82 -9.25
C ALA A 198 -21.54 13.37 -9.54
N GLU A 199 -21.51 12.48 -8.52
CA GLU A 199 -22.00 11.10 -8.66
C GLU A 199 -23.48 11.06 -8.99
N VAL A 200 -24.31 11.91 -8.38
CA VAL A 200 -25.73 12.00 -8.67
C VAL A 200 -25.99 12.61 -10.06
N SER A 201 -25.27 13.67 -10.44
CA SER A 201 -25.50 14.39 -11.69
C SER A 201 -24.87 13.73 -12.93
N ARG A 202 -23.76 12.99 -12.74
CA ARG A 202 -22.96 12.36 -13.81
C ARG A 202 -22.49 10.96 -13.40
N PRO A 203 -23.42 10.02 -13.11
CA PRO A 203 -23.07 8.71 -12.54
C PRO A 203 -22.13 7.91 -13.44
N ALA A 204 -22.36 7.87 -14.74
CA ALA A 204 -21.52 7.13 -15.67
C ALA A 204 -20.06 7.59 -15.61
N THR A 205 -19.81 8.89 -15.64
CA THR A 205 -18.46 9.45 -15.54
C THR A 205 -17.80 9.14 -14.19
N MET A 206 -18.56 9.34 -13.10
CA MET A 206 -18.02 9.13 -11.74
C MET A 206 -17.69 7.66 -11.46
N TYR A 207 -18.54 6.72 -11.89
CA TYR A 207 -18.24 5.30 -11.74
C TYR A 207 -17.12 4.82 -12.66
N SER A 208 -17.00 5.36 -13.89
CA SER A 208 -15.87 5.04 -14.77
C SER A 208 -14.53 5.51 -14.20
N LEU A 209 -14.47 6.75 -13.69
CA LEU A 209 -13.29 7.29 -13.04
C LEU A 209 -12.97 6.53 -11.72
N GLY A 210 -14.00 6.23 -10.93
CA GLY A 210 -13.87 5.43 -9.72
C GLY A 210 -13.30 4.04 -10.00
N PHE A 211 -13.83 3.35 -11.01
CA PHE A 211 -13.31 2.05 -11.45
C PHE A 211 -11.83 2.15 -11.85
N PHE A 212 -11.46 3.15 -12.66
CA PHE A 212 -10.08 3.36 -13.09
C PHE A 212 -9.14 3.57 -11.88
N ILE A 213 -9.53 4.43 -10.94
CA ILE A 213 -8.70 4.69 -9.75
C ILE A 213 -8.59 3.44 -8.88
N LEU A 214 -9.66 2.69 -8.65
CA LEU A 214 -9.64 1.46 -7.87
C LEU A 214 -8.80 0.37 -8.55
N PHE A 215 -8.84 0.29 -9.87
CA PHE A 215 -7.99 -0.61 -10.65
C PHE A 215 -6.51 -0.24 -10.48
N GLU A 216 -6.14 1.01 -10.70
CA GLU A 216 -4.77 1.49 -10.51
C GLU A 216 -4.29 1.32 -9.07
N MET A 217 -5.16 1.50 -8.07
CA MET A 217 -4.83 1.20 -6.67
C MET A 217 -4.52 -0.29 -6.45
N ALA A 218 -5.26 -1.21 -7.09
CA ALA A 218 -4.98 -2.63 -6.99
C ALA A 218 -3.59 -2.97 -7.56
N GLU A 219 -3.16 -2.25 -8.59
CA GLU A 219 -1.86 -2.39 -9.24
C GLU A 219 -0.76 -1.47 -8.65
N MET A 220 -1.06 -0.74 -7.57
CA MET A 220 -0.12 0.25 -7.00
C MET A 220 0.30 1.34 -7.98
N PHE A 221 -0.58 1.71 -8.90
CA PHE A 221 -0.33 2.69 -9.96
C PHE A 221 0.85 2.32 -10.89
N ASP A 222 1.11 1.02 -11.07
CA ASP A 222 2.22 0.55 -11.92
C ASP A 222 2.03 0.99 -13.37
N SER A 223 0.82 0.90 -13.92
CA SER A 223 0.51 1.32 -15.29
C SER A 223 0.77 2.82 -15.50
N VAL A 224 0.30 3.66 -14.57
CA VAL A 224 0.53 5.12 -14.60
C VAL A 224 2.02 5.44 -14.50
N ARG A 225 2.77 4.74 -13.64
CA ARG A 225 4.22 4.96 -13.49
C ARG A 225 4.98 4.62 -14.75
N VAL A 226 4.64 3.51 -15.41
CA VAL A 226 5.28 3.09 -16.68
C VAL A 226 5.01 4.14 -17.77
N VAL A 227 3.76 4.58 -17.93
CA VAL A 227 3.41 5.63 -18.90
C VAL A 227 4.14 6.93 -18.59
N ALA A 228 4.14 7.38 -17.33
CA ALA A 228 4.83 8.60 -16.91
C ALA A 228 6.35 8.54 -17.21
N ALA A 229 6.99 7.39 -16.96
CA ALA A 229 8.41 7.20 -17.26
C ALA A 229 8.70 7.29 -18.77
N HIS A 230 7.84 6.71 -19.62
CA HIS A 230 7.98 6.79 -21.08
C HIS A 230 7.80 8.23 -21.58
N VAL A 231 6.76 8.92 -21.10
CA VAL A 231 6.52 10.33 -21.45
C VAL A 231 7.68 11.22 -21.03
N PHE A 232 8.20 11.05 -19.82
CA PHE A 232 9.35 11.81 -19.33
C PHE A 232 10.63 11.55 -20.16
N LYS A 233 10.86 10.27 -20.52
CA LYS A 233 12.00 9.89 -21.38
C LYS A 233 11.89 10.51 -22.77
N ALA A 234 10.69 10.47 -23.37
CA ALA A 234 10.41 11.08 -24.67
C ALA A 234 10.58 12.61 -24.62
N ALA A 235 10.03 13.28 -23.60
CA ALA A 235 10.19 14.72 -23.42
C ALA A 235 11.67 15.12 -23.28
N ARG A 236 12.45 14.36 -22.51
CA ARG A 236 13.90 14.60 -22.34
C ARG A 236 14.66 14.42 -23.65
N SER A 237 14.31 13.44 -24.49
CA SER A 237 14.95 13.24 -25.81
C SER A 237 14.59 14.31 -26.83
N MET A 238 13.52 15.10 -26.61
CA MET A 238 13.13 16.23 -27.47
C MET A 238 13.79 17.56 -27.05
N LEU A 239 14.29 17.63 -25.80
CA LEU A 239 14.88 18.84 -25.23
C LEU A 239 16.43 18.80 -25.21
N GLY A 240 17.04 17.66 -25.45
CA GLY A 240 18.50 17.48 -25.49
C GLY A 240 18.96 16.96 -26.82
#